data_67ca5a619e996aec59f93e6406df4274
#
_entry.id   67ca5a619e996aec59f93e6406df4274
#
_cell.length_a   1.000
_cell.length_b   1.000
_cell.length_c   1.000
_cell.angle_alpha   90.00
_cell.angle_beta   90.00
_cell.angle_gamma   90.00
#
_symmetry.space_group_name_H-M   'P 1'
#
loop_
_entity.id
_entity.type
_entity.pdbx_description
1 polymer ?
#
loop_
_entity_poly.entity_id
_entity_poly.type
_entity_poly.pdbx_seq_one_letter_code
_entity_poly.pdbx_strand_id
1 'polypeptide(L)'
;MITLADEIRYHNRLYYEKAQPVISDAEYDKPFARLVVLEECFPVLVAQDSPTSKVGGGVSGETRLVTHEEPMLSLSSATGSDTVEKLLKRVATAGAVQLLVQPKVDGLPVELVYNAGRLVSASTRGDGRAGEDVTKRVREIQGIPQQLSGTFPDKVVVRGEIYADLELLQGYRMGAAAERYATPRHMAAGVLKAQKQDPAAVAVLRLFPFELVSPGSVTTDLAALQLLSDWGFPVALKHTVMVRTFTDIEAVYHDYLARRAQQPFAMDGIVVKLDDLLLRQQLGAGARAPLWAAAWKFPPDTATTRVCEIIWMVGRSGRRTPVAELVPVHLGGVTVSRVSLHNEAELGRLDIAPGDQVVVELVGDVIPQLLEVVGRAPRKAAAGATPVQVPVPPLDICLKDSADCREQFIARAAYFTSKSGLGIAGLGRSRLQKLVEAGLVRDLPSLFLLKADAVAAVPGFGAESARRLTAAIRAASHPDSFRTVTALGIPGVGPKSMEHLARQFASLDALLGAGEEQLTVLAASDSRAARTVRSFFHSSGGQELLVGFRKLGIL
;
A
#
# COMPACT_ATOMS: atom_id res chain seq x y z
N MET A 1 23.46 5.89 -1.16
CA MET A 1 22.38 6.67 -1.80
C MET A 1 21.55 5.80 -2.75
N ILE A 2 22.09 5.15 -3.77
CA ILE A 2 21.31 4.34 -4.76
C ILE A 2 20.46 3.27 -4.07
N THR A 3 21.03 2.44 -3.21
CA THR A 3 20.32 1.38 -2.48
C THR A 3 19.17 1.93 -1.62
N LEU A 4 19.40 3.06 -0.97
CA LEU A 4 18.39 3.71 -0.13
C LEU A 4 17.27 4.32 -0.97
N ALA A 5 17.60 4.91 -2.13
CA ALA A 5 16.62 5.41 -3.08
C ALA A 5 15.75 4.29 -3.66
N ASP A 6 16.34 3.11 -3.97
CA ASP A 6 15.61 1.95 -4.46
C ASP A 6 14.68 1.35 -3.39
N GLU A 7 15.11 1.32 -2.14
CA GLU A 7 14.29 0.93 -0.99
C GLU A 7 13.08 1.86 -0.85
N ILE A 8 13.30 3.17 -0.88
CA ILE A 8 12.22 4.16 -0.82
C ILE A 8 11.27 4.05 -2.01
N ARG A 9 11.77 3.84 -3.24
CA ARG A 9 10.92 3.60 -4.42
C ARG A 9 10.08 2.33 -4.28
N TYR A 10 10.64 1.28 -3.70
CA TYR A 10 9.91 0.04 -3.42
C TYR A 10 8.75 0.30 -2.45
N HIS A 11 8.99 0.99 -1.34
CA HIS A 11 7.94 1.31 -0.35
C HIS A 11 6.90 2.28 -0.90
N ASN A 12 7.30 3.28 -1.68
CA ASN A 12 6.38 4.16 -2.39
C ASN A 12 5.41 3.38 -3.28
N ARG A 13 5.92 2.41 -4.04
CA ARG A 13 5.07 1.57 -4.90
C ARG A 13 4.06 0.75 -4.10
N LEU A 14 4.50 0.16 -2.99
CA LEU A 14 3.60 -0.62 -2.13
C LEU A 14 2.51 0.25 -1.50
N TYR A 15 2.88 1.43 -1.03
CA TYR A 15 1.96 2.36 -0.37
C TYR A 15 0.96 2.99 -1.34
N TYR A 16 1.47 3.63 -2.43
CA TYR A 16 0.62 4.45 -3.30
C TYR A 16 -0.05 3.68 -4.45
N GLU A 17 0.61 2.66 -5.01
CA GLU A 17 0.07 1.91 -6.15
C GLU A 17 -0.72 0.67 -5.72
N LYS A 18 -0.26 -0.01 -4.68
CA LYS A 18 -0.86 -1.29 -4.25
C LYS A 18 -1.73 -1.19 -3.01
N ALA A 19 -1.71 -0.05 -2.31
CA ALA A 19 -2.35 0.15 -1.00
C ALA A 19 -2.00 -1.01 -0.01
N GLN A 20 -0.75 -1.49 -0.07
CA GLN A 20 -0.21 -2.58 0.73
C GLN A 20 1.16 -2.17 1.30
N PRO A 21 1.23 -1.17 2.18
CA PRO A 21 2.47 -0.80 2.85
C PRO A 21 3.00 -2.00 3.64
N VAL A 22 4.33 -2.15 3.67
CA VAL A 22 5.03 -3.21 4.41
C VAL A 22 5.92 -2.67 5.52
N ILE A 23 6.01 -1.36 5.64
CA ILE A 23 6.65 -0.62 6.73
C ILE A 23 5.77 0.54 7.18
N SER A 24 5.98 1.03 8.40
CA SER A 24 5.29 2.21 8.93
C SER A 24 5.71 3.49 8.22
N ASP A 25 4.87 4.51 8.34
CA ASP A 25 5.25 5.87 7.96
C ASP A 25 6.50 6.31 8.74
N ALA A 26 6.59 5.98 10.04
CA ALA A 26 7.76 6.30 10.87
C ALA A 26 9.02 5.51 10.44
N GLU A 27 8.87 4.26 10.00
CA GLU A 27 9.98 3.49 9.43
C GLU A 27 10.34 3.97 8.03
N TYR A 28 9.38 4.38 7.24
CA TYR A 28 9.60 5.01 5.94
C TYR A 28 10.28 6.37 6.07
N ASP A 29 9.90 7.18 7.04
CA ASP A 29 10.46 8.52 7.26
C ASP A 29 11.95 8.47 7.63
N LYS A 30 12.44 7.42 8.30
CA LYS A 30 13.86 7.25 8.66
C LYS A 30 14.79 7.14 7.44
N PRO A 31 14.63 6.13 6.53
CA PRO A 31 15.45 6.03 5.32
C PRO A 31 15.24 7.24 4.41
N PHE A 32 14.04 7.81 4.39
CA PHE A 32 13.75 9.01 3.62
C PHE A 32 14.53 10.23 4.14
N ALA A 33 14.44 10.54 5.43
CA ALA A 33 15.21 11.63 6.05
C ALA A 33 16.71 11.43 5.88
N ARG A 34 17.20 10.19 6.01
CA ARG A 34 18.61 9.86 5.77
C ARG A 34 19.04 10.12 4.33
N LEU A 35 18.17 9.80 3.34
CA LEU A 35 18.49 10.09 1.94
C LEU A 35 18.53 11.59 1.69
N VAL A 36 17.60 12.38 2.24
CA VAL A 36 17.60 13.85 2.15
C VAL A 36 18.92 14.43 2.67
N VAL A 37 19.35 14.04 3.87
CA VAL A 37 20.64 14.51 4.45
C VAL A 37 21.83 14.11 3.58
N LEU A 38 21.83 12.90 3.01
CA LEU A 38 22.91 12.46 2.12
C LEU A 38 22.92 13.26 0.81
N GLU A 39 21.78 13.62 0.28
CA GLU A 39 21.67 14.44 -0.94
C GLU A 39 22.09 15.89 -0.71
N GLU A 40 21.79 16.45 0.47
CA GLU A 40 22.28 17.77 0.89
C GLU A 40 23.81 17.78 1.06
N CYS A 41 24.37 16.71 1.64
CA CYS A 41 25.82 16.59 1.82
C CYS A 41 26.58 16.32 0.50
N PHE A 42 25.95 15.64 -0.45
CA PHE A 42 26.58 15.21 -1.70
C PHE A 42 25.73 15.55 -2.94
N PRO A 43 25.48 16.84 -3.23
CA PRO A 43 24.55 17.26 -4.29
C PRO A 43 24.95 16.78 -5.69
N VAL A 44 26.25 16.54 -5.94
CA VAL A 44 26.74 16.03 -7.25
C VAL A 44 26.34 14.56 -7.50
N LEU A 45 26.01 13.81 -6.44
CA LEU A 45 25.60 12.40 -6.53
C LEU A 45 24.08 12.20 -6.55
N VAL A 46 23.31 13.27 -6.55
CA VAL A 46 21.84 13.19 -6.58
C VAL A 46 21.38 12.70 -7.94
N ALA A 47 20.63 11.61 -7.96
CA ALA A 47 20.03 11.09 -9.20
C ALA A 47 18.89 12.00 -9.65
N GLN A 48 18.78 12.24 -10.98
CA GLN A 48 17.68 13.04 -11.55
C GLN A 48 16.28 12.50 -11.22
N ASP A 49 16.17 11.21 -10.91
CA ASP A 49 14.94 10.52 -10.56
C ASP A 49 14.86 10.17 -9.06
N SER A 50 15.61 10.88 -8.20
CA SER A 50 15.58 10.62 -6.75
C SER A 50 14.16 10.64 -6.19
N PRO A 51 13.79 9.70 -5.31
CA PRO A 51 12.50 9.69 -4.64
C PRO A 51 12.30 10.90 -3.70
N THR A 52 13.35 11.62 -3.35
CA THR A 52 13.26 12.85 -2.56
C THR A 52 12.78 14.04 -3.38
N SER A 53 12.92 13.99 -4.71
CA SER A 53 12.50 15.05 -5.64
C SER A 53 11.09 14.85 -6.21
N LYS A 54 10.40 13.72 -5.88
CA LYS A 54 9.07 13.38 -6.41
C LYS A 54 8.11 13.06 -5.28
N VAL A 55 6.84 13.43 -5.45
CA VAL A 55 5.76 12.94 -4.59
C VAL A 55 5.56 11.46 -4.92
N GLY A 56 5.53 10.59 -3.89
CA GLY A 56 5.31 9.16 -4.10
C GLY A 56 3.91 8.90 -4.67
N GLY A 57 3.84 8.12 -5.73
CA GLY A 57 2.61 7.69 -6.39
C GLY A 57 2.92 7.33 -7.84
N GLY A 58 2.81 6.05 -8.18
CA GLY A 58 2.80 5.57 -9.56
C GLY A 58 1.37 5.50 -10.07
N VAL A 59 1.21 5.52 -11.39
CA VAL A 59 -0.09 5.39 -12.04
C VAL A 59 -0.26 3.95 -12.48
N SER A 60 -1.36 3.30 -12.12
CA SER A 60 -1.67 1.94 -12.55
C SER A 60 -2.26 1.96 -13.97
N GLY A 61 -1.57 1.40 -14.88
CA GLY A 61 -1.57 1.10 -16.34
C GLY A 61 -2.73 1.42 -17.22
N GLU A 62 -3.99 1.48 -17.05
CA GLU A 62 -5.03 1.64 -18.11
C GLU A 62 -5.98 2.85 -17.91
N THR A 63 -5.79 3.62 -16.87
CA THR A 63 -6.68 4.73 -16.54
C THR A 63 -6.19 6.01 -17.21
N ARG A 64 -7.12 6.80 -17.77
CA ARG A 64 -6.84 8.13 -18.32
C ARG A 64 -6.19 8.99 -17.23
N LEU A 65 -5.09 9.66 -17.57
CA LEU A 65 -4.42 10.63 -16.72
C LEU A 65 -4.94 12.03 -16.94
N VAL A 66 -5.06 12.77 -15.85
CA VAL A 66 -5.38 14.19 -15.84
C VAL A 66 -4.22 14.93 -15.20
N THR A 67 -3.67 15.91 -15.92
CA THR A 67 -2.61 16.79 -15.41
C THR A 67 -3.22 17.84 -14.48
N HIS A 68 -2.61 18.04 -13.31
CA HIS A 68 -2.99 19.09 -12.36
C HIS A 68 -2.55 20.46 -12.86
N GLU A 69 -3.31 21.49 -12.54
CA GLU A 69 -2.93 22.88 -12.88
C GLU A 69 -1.69 23.32 -12.10
N GLU A 70 -1.70 23.04 -10.82
CA GLU A 70 -0.57 23.21 -9.91
C GLU A 70 -0.24 21.86 -9.28
N PRO A 71 1.04 21.59 -8.95
CA PRO A 71 1.41 20.33 -8.32
C PRO A 71 0.64 20.06 -7.01
N MET A 72 0.06 18.87 -6.88
CA MET A 72 -0.53 18.40 -5.63
C MET A 72 0.57 17.83 -4.72
N LEU A 73 1.15 18.70 -3.90
CA LEU A 73 2.25 18.34 -3.02
C LEU A 73 1.78 17.54 -1.80
N SER A 74 2.71 16.81 -1.19
CA SER A 74 2.52 16.23 0.14
C SER A 74 2.77 17.29 1.22
N LEU A 75 2.43 16.99 2.49
CA LEU A 75 2.81 17.84 3.63
C LEU A 75 4.07 17.30 4.30
N SER A 76 4.91 18.21 4.80
CA SER A 76 5.93 17.83 5.77
C SER A 76 5.23 17.38 7.04
N SER A 77 5.51 16.17 7.52
CA SER A 77 4.81 15.58 8.67
C SER A 77 5.76 14.89 9.63
N ALA A 78 5.44 14.92 10.92
CA ALA A 78 6.10 14.17 11.98
C ALA A 78 5.10 13.86 13.10
N THR A 79 5.41 12.86 13.92
CA THR A 79 4.68 12.57 15.16
C THR A 79 5.08 13.52 16.30
N GLY A 80 6.26 14.18 16.20
CA GLY A 80 6.66 15.27 17.08
C GLY A 80 6.26 16.64 16.55
N SER A 81 6.42 17.67 17.37
CA SER A 81 6.11 19.08 17.05
C SER A 81 7.08 19.75 16.07
N ASP A 82 8.23 19.14 15.79
CA ASP A 82 9.36 19.75 15.06
C ASP A 82 8.96 20.40 13.72
N THR A 83 8.07 19.75 12.95
CA THR A 83 7.63 20.28 11.66
C THR A 83 6.78 21.54 11.81
N VAL A 84 5.93 21.57 12.83
CA VAL A 84 5.07 22.74 13.16
C VAL A 84 5.92 23.88 13.74
N GLU A 85 6.90 23.58 14.60
CA GLU A 85 7.83 24.59 15.12
C GLU A 85 8.66 25.24 14.03
N LYS A 86 9.15 24.42 13.07
CA LYS A 86 9.85 24.93 11.87
C LYS A 86 8.95 25.83 11.02
N LEU A 87 7.68 25.44 10.85
CA LEU A 87 6.69 26.28 10.16
C LEU A 87 6.51 27.62 10.90
N LEU A 88 6.27 27.59 12.21
CA LEU A 88 6.09 28.80 13.02
C LEU A 88 7.28 29.76 12.92
N LYS A 89 8.51 29.26 13.05
CA LYS A 89 9.74 30.06 12.88
C LYS A 89 9.79 30.73 11.51
N ARG A 90 9.42 29.98 10.45
CA ARG A 90 9.43 30.48 9.07
C ARG A 90 8.39 31.58 8.85
N VAL A 91 7.14 31.34 9.28
CA VAL A 91 6.07 32.32 9.08
C VAL A 91 6.26 33.57 9.96
N ALA A 92 6.81 33.43 11.16
CA ALA A 92 7.17 34.55 12.02
C ALA A 92 8.24 35.44 11.36
N THR A 93 9.26 34.85 10.74
CA THR A 93 10.28 35.59 9.98
C THR A 93 9.68 36.36 8.79
N ALA A 94 8.63 35.80 8.19
CA ALA A 94 7.90 36.45 7.09
C ALA A 94 6.85 37.49 7.56
N GLY A 95 6.71 37.73 8.88
CA GLY A 95 5.76 38.68 9.46
C GLY A 95 4.33 38.17 9.61
N ALA A 96 4.09 36.89 9.41
CA ALA A 96 2.76 36.29 9.54
C ALA A 96 2.39 36.02 11.00
N VAL A 97 1.12 36.21 11.34
CA VAL A 97 0.62 36.06 12.72
C VAL A 97 -0.57 35.10 12.80
N GLN A 98 -1.15 34.71 11.68
CA GLN A 98 -2.43 33.96 11.66
C GLN A 98 -2.29 32.66 10.88
N LEU A 99 -2.68 31.58 11.53
CA LEU A 99 -2.64 30.22 11.01
C LEU A 99 -4.01 29.57 11.16
N LEU A 100 -4.29 28.60 10.32
CA LEU A 100 -5.46 27.74 10.43
C LEU A 100 -5.02 26.33 10.80
N VAL A 101 -5.78 25.70 11.69
CA VAL A 101 -5.62 24.29 12.03
C VAL A 101 -6.86 23.54 11.56
N GLN A 102 -6.65 22.46 10.83
CA GLN A 102 -7.69 21.55 10.36
C GLN A 102 -7.35 20.10 10.73
N PRO A 103 -8.33 19.20 10.83
CA PRO A 103 -8.06 17.77 10.98
C PRO A 103 -7.33 17.28 9.74
N LYS A 104 -6.35 16.43 9.94
CA LYS A 104 -5.72 15.66 8.86
C LYS A 104 -6.57 14.43 8.60
N VAL A 105 -7.56 14.60 7.72
CA VAL A 105 -8.51 13.54 7.34
C VAL A 105 -7.75 12.45 6.58
N ASP A 106 -8.00 11.19 6.93
CA ASP A 106 -7.38 10.04 6.29
C ASP A 106 -8.31 9.44 5.22
N GLY A 107 -7.97 9.70 3.97
CA GLY A 107 -8.74 9.32 2.81
C GLY A 107 -7.91 9.23 1.54
N LEU A 108 -8.47 9.68 0.43
CA LEU A 108 -7.79 9.80 -0.86
C LEU A 108 -7.88 11.25 -1.36
N PRO A 109 -6.75 11.95 -1.57
CA PRO A 109 -6.76 13.33 -2.03
C PRO A 109 -7.17 13.40 -3.51
N VAL A 110 -8.06 14.35 -3.80
CA VAL A 110 -8.59 14.62 -5.14
C VAL A 110 -8.52 16.09 -5.49
N GLU A 111 -8.39 16.38 -6.79
CA GLU A 111 -8.57 17.69 -7.39
C GLU A 111 -9.85 17.68 -8.23
N LEU A 112 -10.71 18.66 -8.01
CA LEU A 112 -11.99 18.86 -8.70
C LEU A 112 -11.89 20.12 -9.54
N VAL A 113 -12.17 20.01 -10.84
CA VAL A 113 -12.15 21.14 -11.78
C VAL A 113 -13.56 21.45 -12.24
N TYR A 114 -13.95 22.70 -12.09
CA TYR A 114 -15.23 23.24 -12.56
C TYR A 114 -14.98 24.25 -13.66
N ASN A 115 -15.74 24.17 -14.75
CA ASN A 115 -15.81 25.19 -15.79
C ASN A 115 -17.24 25.73 -15.87
N ALA A 116 -17.39 27.06 -15.90
CA ALA A 116 -18.68 27.71 -15.86
C ALA A 116 -19.61 27.13 -14.75
N GLY A 117 -19.02 26.84 -13.60
CA GLY A 117 -19.68 26.28 -12.43
C GLY A 117 -20.01 24.78 -12.52
N ARG A 118 -19.76 24.07 -13.62
CA ARG A 118 -20.04 22.63 -13.77
C ARG A 118 -18.80 21.80 -13.51
N LEU A 119 -18.94 20.71 -12.75
CA LEU A 119 -17.86 19.74 -12.54
C LEU A 119 -17.51 19.07 -13.88
N VAL A 120 -16.30 19.34 -14.40
CA VAL A 120 -15.81 18.78 -15.67
C VAL A 120 -14.80 17.66 -15.46
N SER A 121 -13.99 17.71 -14.41
CA SER A 121 -12.93 16.74 -14.15
C SER A 121 -12.72 16.54 -12.66
N ALA A 122 -12.41 15.30 -12.27
CA ALA A 122 -11.91 14.96 -10.95
C ALA A 122 -10.77 13.95 -11.11
N SER A 123 -9.65 14.18 -10.42
CA SER A 123 -8.46 13.33 -10.49
C SER A 123 -7.86 13.08 -9.12
N THR A 124 -7.25 11.92 -8.94
CA THR A 124 -6.45 11.62 -7.74
C THR A 124 -5.14 12.39 -7.77
N ARG A 125 -4.44 12.49 -6.65
CA ARG A 125 -3.13 13.17 -6.59
C ARG A 125 -2.09 12.56 -7.54
N GLY A 126 -2.09 11.23 -7.73
CA GLY A 126 -1.09 10.54 -8.54
C GLY A 126 0.34 10.80 -8.05
N ASP A 127 1.23 11.18 -8.97
CA ASP A 127 2.62 11.56 -8.70
C ASP A 127 2.78 13.05 -8.29
N GLY A 128 1.66 13.74 -8.09
CA GLY A 128 1.60 15.16 -7.78
C GLY A 128 1.54 16.07 -9.01
N ARG A 129 1.83 15.61 -10.21
CA ARG A 129 1.71 16.34 -11.48
C ARG A 129 0.53 15.88 -12.31
N ALA A 130 0.24 14.59 -12.25
CA ALA A 130 -0.91 14.00 -12.91
C ALA A 130 -1.50 12.87 -12.05
N GLY A 131 -2.81 12.73 -12.06
CA GLY A 131 -3.55 11.72 -11.34
C GLY A 131 -4.50 10.93 -12.23
N GLU A 132 -5.02 9.83 -11.69
CA GLU A 132 -6.02 9.00 -12.37
C GLU A 132 -7.36 9.75 -12.45
N ASP A 133 -8.02 9.71 -13.61
CA ASP A 133 -9.36 10.28 -13.80
C ASP A 133 -10.39 9.46 -12.99
N VAL A 134 -10.99 10.11 -12.00
CA VAL A 134 -12.05 9.54 -11.15
C VAL A 134 -13.37 10.30 -11.28
N THR A 135 -13.50 11.15 -12.32
CA THR A 135 -14.64 12.05 -12.54
C THR A 135 -15.98 11.33 -12.43
N LYS A 136 -16.10 10.16 -13.07
CA LYS A 136 -17.35 9.38 -13.05
C LYS A 136 -17.76 8.99 -11.64
N ARG A 137 -16.80 8.58 -10.79
CA ARG A 137 -17.08 8.14 -9.42
C ARG A 137 -17.38 9.31 -8.49
N VAL A 138 -16.59 10.37 -8.63
CA VAL A 138 -16.76 11.58 -7.81
C VAL A 138 -18.16 12.20 -8.02
N ARG A 139 -18.70 12.15 -9.23
CA ARG A 139 -20.07 12.61 -9.51
C ARG A 139 -21.16 11.84 -8.75
N GLU A 140 -20.90 10.63 -8.34
CA GLU A 140 -21.84 9.78 -7.60
C GLU A 140 -21.78 10.01 -6.08
N ILE A 141 -20.74 10.73 -5.58
CA ILE A 141 -20.54 10.99 -4.15
C ILE A 141 -21.48 12.09 -3.69
N GLN A 142 -22.23 11.81 -2.64
CA GLN A 142 -23.14 12.78 -2.03
C GLN A 142 -22.40 13.97 -1.42
N GLY A 143 -22.93 15.17 -1.64
CA GLY A 143 -22.38 16.42 -1.11
C GLY A 143 -21.32 17.07 -2.00
N ILE A 144 -20.95 16.47 -3.13
CA ILE A 144 -20.10 17.14 -4.12
C ILE A 144 -20.99 17.88 -5.13
N PRO A 145 -20.91 19.22 -5.21
CA PRO A 145 -21.73 19.99 -6.15
C PRO A 145 -21.45 19.58 -7.59
N GLN A 146 -22.47 19.23 -8.36
CA GLN A 146 -22.34 19.01 -9.80
C GLN A 146 -22.38 20.34 -10.56
N GLN A 147 -23.03 21.35 -9.94
CA GLN A 147 -23.13 22.73 -10.35
C GLN A 147 -22.90 23.60 -9.13
N LEU A 148 -21.99 24.57 -9.21
CA LEU A 148 -21.75 25.55 -8.15
C LEU A 148 -22.91 26.52 -8.04
N SER A 149 -23.17 27.01 -6.82
CA SER A 149 -24.17 28.03 -6.49
C SER A 149 -23.52 29.41 -6.41
N GLY A 150 -24.31 30.48 -6.57
CA GLY A 150 -23.85 31.86 -6.38
C GLY A 150 -22.97 32.39 -7.52
N THR A 151 -22.04 33.29 -7.17
CA THR A 151 -21.10 33.92 -8.13
C THR A 151 -19.73 33.23 -8.02
N PHE A 152 -19.22 32.78 -9.13
CA PHE A 152 -17.95 32.05 -9.22
C PHE A 152 -17.18 32.45 -10.49
N PRO A 153 -15.85 32.28 -10.52
CA PRO A 153 -15.04 32.43 -11.71
C PRO A 153 -15.38 31.40 -12.78
N ASP A 154 -15.05 31.68 -14.06
CA ASP A 154 -15.25 30.72 -15.16
C ASP A 154 -14.61 29.36 -14.88
N LYS A 155 -13.46 29.36 -14.22
CA LYS A 155 -12.76 28.16 -13.81
C LYS A 155 -12.54 28.17 -12.30
N VAL A 156 -12.90 27.07 -11.65
CA VAL A 156 -12.70 26.84 -10.21
C VAL A 156 -12.01 25.50 -10.04
N VAL A 157 -10.93 25.47 -9.25
CA VAL A 157 -10.20 24.25 -8.90
C VAL A 157 -10.19 24.08 -7.38
N VAL A 158 -10.75 22.97 -6.92
CA VAL A 158 -10.89 22.66 -5.49
C VAL A 158 -10.15 21.39 -5.17
N ARG A 159 -9.39 21.39 -4.08
CA ARG A 159 -8.76 20.19 -3.52
C ARG A 159 -9.44 19.77 -2.24
N GLY A 160 -9.60 18.47 -2.09
CA GLY A 160 -10.22 17.88 -0.92
C GLY A 160 -9.77 16.43 -0.71
N GLU A 161 -10.16 15.89 0.43
CA GLU A 161 -9.95 14.49 0.77
C GLU A 161 -11.28 13.74 0.65
N ILE A 162 -11.32 12.69 -0.20
CA ILE A 162 -12.46 11.76 -0.19
C ILE A 162 -12.23 10.76 0.92
N TYR A 163 -13.16 10.69 1.85
CA TYR A 163 -13.10 9.82 3.02
C TYR A 163 -14.34 8.94 3.14
N ALA A 164 -14.23 7.83 3.87
CA ALA A 164 -15.38 7.03 4.28
C ALA A 164 -15.94 7.58 5.60
N ASP A 165 -17.22 7.96 5.59
CA ASP A 165 -17.94 8.33 6.81
C ASP A 165 -18.03 7.11 7.74
N LEU A 166 -17.55 7.25 8.97
CA LEU A 166 -17.37 6.12 9.90
C LEU A 166 -18.68 5.49 10.35
N GLU A 167 -19.74 6.29 10.51
CA GLU A 167 -21.07 5.79 10.88
C GLU A 167 -21.68 4.97 9.72
N LEU A 168 -21.63 5.53 8.52
CA LEU A 168 -22.12 4.85 7.31
C LEU A 168 -21.29 3.61 6.98
N LEU A 169 -19.98 3.65 7.21
CA LEU A 169 -19.08 2.52 7.04
C LEU A 169 -19.43 1.37 7.99
N GLN A 170 -19.78 1.69 9.24
CA GLN A 170 -20.24 0.67 10.19
C GLN A 170 -21.50 -0.02 9.68
N GLY A 171 -22.47 0.75 9.18
CA GLY A 171 -23.68 0.19 8.57
C GLY A 171 -23.39 -0.68 7.33
N TYR A 172 -22.47 -0.23 6.45
CA TYR A 172 -22.05 -1.00 5.27
C TYR A 172 -21.38 -2.33 5.66
N ARG A 173 -20.54 -2.35 6.70
CA ARG A 173 -19.84 -3.54 7.19
C ARG A 173 -20.75 -4.59 7.83
N MET A 174 -21.92 -4.21 8.30
CA MET A 174 -22.92 -5.17 8.82
C MET A 174 -23.58 -6.00 7.72
N GLY A 175 -23.38 -5.63 6.44
CA GLY A 175 -23.88 -6.36 5.28
C GLY A 175 -22.92 -7.44 4.76
N ALA A 176 -23.30 -8.09 3.65
CA ALA A 176 -22.55 -9.18 3.02
C ALA A 176 -21.14 -8.83 2.50
N ALA A 177 -20.74 -7.55 2.55
CA ALA A 177 -19.46 -7.03 2.05
C ALA A 177 -18.46 -6.67 3.18
N ALA A 178 -18.68 -7.13 4.40
CA ALA A 178 -17.97 -6.75 5.63
C ALA A 178 -16.44 -6.75 5.54
N GLU A 179 -15.84 -7.67 4.80
CA GLU A 179 -14.38 -7.85 4.75
C GLU A 179 -13.69 -7.22 3.52
N ARG A 180 -14.43 -6.51 2.67
CA ARG A 180 -13.90 -6.05 1.38
C ARG A 180 -12.86 -4.93 1.51
N TYR A 181 -13.00 -4.07 2.51
CA TYR A 181 -12.14 -2.91 2.74
C TYR A 181 -11.64 -2.89 4.18
N ALA A 182 -10.34 -3.08 4.37
CA ALA A 182 -9.73 -3.19 5.69
C ALA A 182 -9.82 -1.88 6.50
N THR A 183 -9.57 -0.73 5.86
CA THR A 183 -9.57 0.58 6.52
C THR A 183 -10.48 1.58 5.78
N PRO A 184 -10.91 2.69 6.44
CA PRO A 184 -11.65 3.78 5.80
C PRO A 184 -10.91 4.34 4.57
N ARG A 185 -9.59 4.55 4.66
CA ARG A 185 -8.74 4.99 3.55
C ARG A 185 -8.71 3.97 2.40
N HIS A 186 -8.56 2.67 2.72
CA HIS A 186 -8.60 1.62 1.71
C HIS A 186 -9.95 1.57 0.99
N MET A 187 -11.05 1.84 1.72
CA MET A 187 -12.37 1.94 1.11
C MET A 187 -12.46 3.12 0.13
N ALA A 188 -12.05 4.32 0.54
CA ALA A 188 -12.06 5.50 -0.33
C ALA A 188 -11.26 5.25 -1.62
N ALA A 189 -10.02 4.76 -1.49
CA ALA A 189 -9.16 4.46 -2.64
C ALA A 189 -9.73 3.32 -3.51
N GLY A 190 -10.22 2.25 -2.89
CA GLY A 190 -10.73 1.08 -3.60
C GLY A 190 -12.03 1.36 -4.36
N VAL A 191 -12.94 2.14 -3.80
CA VAL A 191 -14.20 2.52 -4.45
C VAL A 191 -13.95 3.46 -5.62
N LEU A 192 -13.10 4.49 -5.45
CA LEU A 192 -12.80 5.45 -6.51
C LEU A 192 -12.10 4.81 -7.72
N LYS A 193 -11.22 3.82 -7.48
CA LYS A 193 -10.47 3.12 -8.52
C LYS A 193 -11.16 1.85 -9.05
N ALA A 194 -12.31 1.46 -8.50
CA ALA A 194 -13.00 0.24 -8.90
C ALA A 194 -13.56 0.31 -10.33
N GLN A 195 -13.30 -0.72 -11.13
CA GLN A 195 -13.93 -0.86 -12.46
C GLN A 195 -15.43 -1.14 -12.36
N LYS A 196 -15.83 -1.99 -11.40
CA LYS A 196 -17.24 -2.35 -11.19
C LYS A 196 -17.86 -1.46 -10.10
N GLN A 197 -19.05 -0.94 -10.38
CA GLN A 197 -19.83 -0.12 -9.44
C GLN A 197 -20.32 -0.93 -8.24
N ASP A 198 -20.23 -0.29 -7.07
CA ASP A 198 -20.88 -0.70 -5.84
C ASP A 198 -21.56 0.54 -5.23
N PRO A 199 -22.84 0.80 -5.56
CA PRO A 199 -23.53 2.01 -5.12
C PRO A 199 -23.61 2.13 -3.59
N ALA A 200 -23.69 1.00 -2.87
CA ALA A 200 -23.70 1.01 -1.41
C ALA A 200 -22.34 1.48 -0.84
N ALA A 201 -21.24 1.09 -1.47
CA ALA A 201 -19.91 1.56 -1.09
C ALA A 201 -19.69 3.04 -1.43
N VAL A 202 -20.20 3.52 -2.58
CA VAL A 202 -20.13 4.95 -2.94
C VAL A 202 -20.94 5.81 -1.97
N ALA A 203 -22.10 5.33 -1.50
CA ALA A 203 -22.95 6.05 -0.56
C ALA A 203 -22.27 6.33 0.80
N VAL A 204 -21.22 5.58 1.14
CA VAL A 204 -20.42 5.79 2.37
C VAL A 204 -19.43 6.94 2.21
N LEU A 205 -19.07 7.32 0.98
CA LEU A 205 -18.02 8.32 0.74
C LEU A 205 -18.54 9.75 0.90
N ARG A 206 -17.65 10.61 1.38
CA ARG A 206 -17.86 12.07 1.56
C ARG A 206 -16.60 12.82 1.12
N LEU A 207 -16.75 14.14 0.91
CA LEU A 207 -15.65 15.05 0.61
C LEU A 207 -15.36 15.97 1.79
N PHE A 208 -14.10 16.14 2.14
CA PHE A 208 -13.58 17.20 2.99
C PHE A 208 -12.78 18.17 2.15
N PRO A 209 -13.34 19.32 1.69
CA PRO A 209 -12.61 20.30 0.90
C PRO A 209 -11.64 21.07 1.80
N PHE A 210 -10.38 21.17 1.40
CA PHE A 210 -9.35 21.83 2.21
C PHE A 210 -8.61 22.97 1.52
N GLU A 211 -8.77 23.14 0.19
CA GLU A 211 -8.06 24.17 -0.57
C GLU A 211 -8.85 24.61 -1.79
N LEU A 212 -8.89 25.92 -2.03
CA LEU A 212 -9.27 26.55 -3.29
C LEU A 212 -7.98 27.00 -4.00
N VAL A 213 -7.64 26.36 -5.13
CA VAL A 213 -6.32 26.51 -5.77
C VAL A 213 -6.12 27.90 -6.38
N SER A 214 -7.16 28.46 -6.98
CA SER A 214 -7.10 29.79 -7.60
C SER A 214 -8.17 30.69 -7.00
N PRO A 215 -7.95 31.26 -5.79
CA PRO A 215 -8.96 31.95 -5.02
C PRO A 215 -9.35 33.35 -5.58
N GLY A 216 -8.76 33.78 -6.68
CA GLY A 216 -9.07 35.08 -7.29
C GLY A 216 -8.64 36.25 -6.41
N SER A 217 -9.59 37.11 -6.03
CA SER A 217 -9.33 38.29 -5.21
C SER A 217 -9.30 38.03 -3.71
N VAL A 218 -9.54 36.78 -3.27
CA VAL A 218 -9.55 36.43 -1.85
C VAL A 218 -8.11 36.35 -1.34
N THR A 219 -7.87 36.96 -0.19
CA THR A 219 -6.53 37.11 0.39
C THR A 219 -6.23 36.14 1.53
N THR A 220 -7.26 35.48 2.09
CA THR A 220 -7.10 34.53 3.17
C THR A 220 -7.72 33.17 2.85
N ASP A 221 -7.11 32.12 3.38
CA ASP A 221 -7.60 30.76 3.21
C ASP A 221 -8.96 30.54 3.92
N LEU A 222 -9.18 31.19 5.06
CA LEU A 222 -10.46 31.14 5.73
C LEU A 222 -11.58 31.70 4.85
N ALA A 223 -11.35 32.82 4.16
CA ALA A 223 -12.31 33.39 3.23
C ALA A 223 -12.50 32.50 1.98
N ALA A 224 -11.43 31.84 1.52
CA ALA A 224 -11.53 30.86 0.43
C ALA A 224 -12.40 29.65 0.82
N LEU A 225 -12.26 29.14 2.06
CA LEU A 225 -13.12 28.08 2.59
C LEU A 225 -14.58 28.54 2.73
N GLN A 226 -14.81 29.82 3.07
CA GLN A 226 -16.15 30.39 3.10
C GLN A 226 -16.78 30.40 1.70
N LEU A 227 -16.05 30.82 0.68
CA LEU A 227 -16.52 30.75 -0.71
C LEU A 227 -16.89 29.33 -1.13
N LEU A 228 -16.09 28.33 -0.75
CA LEU A 228 -16.42 26.94 -1.03
C LEU A 228 -17.77 26.54 -0.39
N SER A 229 -18.03 27.00 0.84
CA SER A 229 -19.31 26.79 1.51
C SER A 229 -20.45 27.46 0.75
N ASP A 230 -20.27 28.71 0.33
CA ASP A 230 -21.28 29.48 -0.40
C ASP A 230 -21.59 28.88 -1.78
N TRP A 231 -20.62 28.22 -2.40
CA TRP A 231 -20.76 27.48 -3.67
C TRP A 231 -21.38 26.09 -3.52
N GLY A 232 -21.69 25.66 -2.28
CA GLY A 232 -22.41 24.42 -1.97
C GLY A 232 -21.53 23.22 -1.61
N PHE A 233 -20.24 23.42 -1.34
CA PHE A 233 -19.38 22.35 -0.83
C PHE A 233 -19.70 22.03 0.65
N PRO A 234 -19.46 20.79 1.11
CA PRO A 234 -19.56 20.43 2.53
C PRO A 234 -18.60 21.26 3.36
N VAL A 235 -19.05 21.69 4.54
CA VAL A 235 -18.36 22.73 5.30
C VAL A 235 -17.16 22.20 6.07
N ALA A 236 -15.95 22.51 5.62
CA ALA A 236 -14.73 22.35 6.40
C ALA A 236 -14.60 23.40 7.54
N LEU A 237 -15.39 24.48 7.52
CA LEU A 237 -15.29 25.60 8.47
C LEU A 237 -15.49 25.18 9.93
N LYS A 238 -16.45 24.31 10.22
CA LYS A 238 -16.70 23.81 11.59
C LYS A 238 -15.53 23.02 12.18
N HIS A 239 -14.62 22.58 11.31
CA HIS A 239 -13.41 21.84 11.67
C HIS A 239 -12.15 22.69 11.49
N THR A 240 -12.30 24.00 11.22
CA THR A 240 -11.18 24.92 11.02
C THR A 240 -11.07 25.86 12.23
N VAL A 241 -9.91 25.85 12.86
CA VAL A 241 -9.62 26.69 14.03
C VAL A 241 -8.52 27.68 13.67
N MET A 242 -8.78 28.97 13.94
CA MET A 242 -7.78 30.02 13.76
C MET A 242 -6.88 30.10 14.99
N VAL A 243 -5.57 30.13 14.79
CA VAL A 243 -4.56 30.12 15.85
C VAL A 243 -3.44 31.11 15.56
N ARG A 244 -2.69 31.49 16.59
CA ARG A 244 -1.55 32.43 16.45
C ARG A 244 -0.27 31.96 17.12
N THR A 245 -0.37 31.08 18.09
CA THR A 245 0.77 30.62 18.89
C THR A 245 0.93 29.10 18.82
N PHE A 246 2.09 28.61 19.20
CA PHE A 246 2.32 27.18 19.36
C PHE A 246 1.36 26.57 20.41
N THR A 247 1.13 27.28 21.52
CA THR A 247 0.23 26.82 22.59
C THR A 247 -1.21 26.65 22.08
N ASP A 248 -1.68 27.56 21.19
CA ASP A 248 -3.02 27.40 20.59
C ASP A 248 -3.07 26.15 19.72
N ILE A 249 -2.00 25.90 18.91
CA ILE A 249 -1.92 24.70 18.05
C ILE A 249 -1.91 23.43 18.91
N GLU A 250 -1.12 23.42 19.98
CA GLU A 250 -1.01 22.28 20.91
C GLU A 250 -2.35 21.99 21.58
N ALA A 251 -3.08 23.02 22.00
CA ALA A 251 -4.42 22.86 22.56
C ALA A 251 -5.40 22.23 21.55
N VAL A 252 -5.39 22.68 20.30
CA VAL A 252 -6.21 22.10 19.23
C VAL A 252 -5.79 20.66 18.92
N TYR A 253 -4.50 20.37 18.92
CA TYR A 253 -3.97 19.02 18.72
C TYR A 253 -4.49 18.05 19.78
N HIS A 254 -4.39 18.41 21.06
CA HIS A 254 -4.86 17.59 22.16
C HIS A 254 -6.38 17.43 22.17
N ASP A 255 -7.12 18.46 21.80
CA ASP A 255 -8.57 18.40 21.67
C ASP A 255 -9.00 17.43 20.57
N TYR A 256 -8.37 17.48 19.38
CA TYR A 256 -8.64 16.53 18.31
C TYR A 256 -8.21 15.10 18.66
N LEU A 257 -7.07 14.93 19.32
CA LEU A 257 -6.61 13.63 19.79
C LEU A 257 -7.62 13.00 20.77
N ALA A 258 -8.10 13.78 21.73
CA ALA A 258 -9.09 13.31 22.73
C ALA A 258 -10.44 12.96 22.11
N ARG A 259 -10.86 13.71 21.08
CA ARG A 259 -12.16 13.52 20.40
C ARG A 259 -12.05 12.78 19.06
N ARG A 260 -10.90 12.15 18.77
CA ARG A 260 -10.64 11.46 17.50
C ARG A 260 -11.73 10.44 17.15
N ALA A 261 -12.11 9.61 18.14
CA ALA A 261 -13.13 8.57 17.95
C ALA A 261 -14.57 9.10 17.75
N GLN A 262 -14.81 10.38 18.02
CA GLN A 262 -16.12 11.03 17.88
C GLN A 262 -16.29 11.75 16.54
N GLN A 263 -15.20 11.80 15.73
CA GLN A 263 -15.26 12.44 14.43
C GLN A 263 -15.95 11.52 13.40
N PRO A 264 -16.68 12.08 12.42
CA PRO A 264 -17.32 11.29 11.38
C PRO A 264 -16.34 10.71 10.35
N PHE A 265 -15.05 11.02 10.46
CA PHE A 265 -13.98 10.60 9.58
C PHE A 265 -12.77 10.08 10.36
N ALA A 266 -12.01 9.17 9.76
CA ALA A 266 -10.70 8.81 10.26
C ALA A 266 -9.71 9.97 10.08
N MET A 267 -8.82 10.17 11.06
CA MET A 267 -7.79 11.21 11.01
C MET A 267 -6.52 10.72 11.70
N ASP A 268 -5.37 11.10 11.14
CA ASP A 268 -4.04 10.70 11.62
C ASP A 268 -3.23 11.86 12.23
N GLY A 269 -3.88 13.04 12.41
CA GLY A 269 -3.24 14.23 12.96
C GLY A 269 -4.02 15.50 12.69
N ILE A 270 -3.30 16.62 12.72
CA ILE A 270 -3.77 17.94 12.32
C ILE A 270 -2.90 18.52 11.20
N VAL A 271 -3.46 19.42 10.42
CA VAL A 271 -2.76 20.24 9.42
C VAL A 271 -2.76 21.67 9.92
N VAL A 272 -1.58 22.26 10.02
CA VAL A 272 -1.36 23.68 10.33
C VAL A 272 -0.94 24.39 9.05
N LYS A 273 -1.64 25.45 8.67
CA LYS A 273 -1.37 26.18 7.42
C LYS A 273 -1.50 27.69 7.63
N LEU A 274 -0.69 28.44 6.91
CA LEU A 274 -0.73 29.91 6.91
C LEU A 274 -2.06 30.40 6.32
N ASP A 275 -2.72 31.37 6.95
CA ASP A 275 -3.99 31.90 6.44
C ASP A 275 -3.80 32.88 5.28
N ASP A 276 -2.74 33.69 5.27
CA ASP A 276 -2.44 34.67 4.23
C ASP A 276 -1.98 34.01 2.93
N LEU A 277 -2.80 34.13 1.87
CA LEU A 277 -2.56 33.51 0.57
C LEU A 277 -1.45 34.18 -0.24
N LEU A 278 -1.25 35.49 -0.10
CA LEU A 278 -0.16 36.20 -0.75
C LEU A 278 1.18 35.76 -0.18
N LEU A 279 1.24 35.63 1.14
CA LEU A 279 2.44 35.18 1.82
C LEU A 279 2.74 33.70 1.53
N ARG A 280 1.70 32.86 1.31
CA ARG A 280 1.91 31.48 0.81
C ARG A 280 2.63 31.46 -0.54
N GLN A 281 2.23 32.33 -1.47
CA GLN A 281 2.89 32.43 -2.78
C GLN A 281 4.34 32.87 -2.66
N GLN A 282 4.64 33.82 -1.75
CA GLN A 282 6.01 34.28 -1.49
C GLN A 282 6.89 33.19 -0.85
N LEU A 283 6.35 32.45 0.09
CA LEU A 283 7.06 31.33 0.73
C LEU A 283 7.27 30.17 -0.24
N GLY A 284 6.32 29.95 -1.15
CA GLY A 284 6.38 28.92 -2.15
C GLY A 284 6.38 27.50 -1.60
N ALA A 285 7.03 26.61 -2.32
CA ALA A 285 7.10 25.20 -2.01
C ALA A 285 8.50 24.63 -2.24
N GLY A 286 8.85 23.64 -1.45
CA GLY A 286 9.99 22.75 -1.73
C GLY A 286 9.63 21.71 -2.80
N ALA A 287 10.54 20.79 -3.06
CA ALA A 287 10.35 19.76 -4.08
C ALA A 287 9.11 18.86 -3.84
N ARG A 288 8.71 18.65 -2.57
CA ARG A 288 7.63 17.73 -2.20
C ARG A 288 6.53 18.32 -1.33
N ALA A 289 6.81 19.39 -0.63
CA ALA A 289 5.89 19.97 0.35
C ALA A 289 5.87 21.49 0.28
N PRO A 290 4.71 22.13 0.52
CA PRO A 290 4.63 23.57 0.66
C PRO A 290 5.42 24.02 1.88
N LEU A 291 5.97 25.24 1.81
CA LEU A 291 6.72 25.83 2.93
C LEU A 291 5.81 26.58 3.92
N TRP A 292 4.54 26.73 3.61
CA TRP A 292 3.51 27.45 4.34
C TRP A 292 2.52 26.52 5.10
N ALA A 293 2.74 25.19 5.06
CA ALA A 293 1.92 24.21 5.78
C ALA A 293 2.76 23.07 6.34
N ALA A 294 2.31 22.49 7.43
CA ALA A 294 2.90 21.30 8.05
C ALA A 294 1.79 20.43 8.68
N ALA A 295 2.06 19.15 8.81
CA ALA A 295 1.19 18.23 9.53
C ALA A 295 1.87 17.77 10.84
N TRP A 296 1.05 17.70 11.90
CA TRP A 296 1.41 17.08 13.17
C TRP A 296 0.59 15.82 13.35
N LYS A 297 1.24 14.67 13.18
CA LYS A 297 0.58 13.38 13.27
C LYS A 297 0.34 12.97 14.72
N PHE A 298 -0.76 12.27 14.94
CA PHE A 298 -1.03 11.61 16.23
C PHE A 298 -0.08 10.43 16.43
N PRO A 299 0.18 10.04 17.68
CA PRO A 299 0.83 8.77 17.94
C PRO A 299 -0.05 7.64 17.37
N PRO A 300 0.55 6.56 16.87
CA PRO A 300 -0.20 5.42 16.38
C PRO A 300 -1.08 4.82 17.49
N ASP A 301 -2.23 4.28 17.09
CA ASP A 301 -3.06 3.53 18.03
C ASP A 301 -2.31 2.28 18.48
N THR A 302 -2.30 2.02 19.79
CA THR A 302 -1.66 0.85 20.39
C THR A 302 -2.67 0.05 21.20
N ALA A 303 -2.44 -1.26 21.30
CA ALA A 303 -3.21 -2.14 22.17
C ALA A 303 -2.30 -3.16 22.84
N THR A 304 -2.61 -3.49 24.09
CA THR A 304 -1.91 -4.55 24.82
C THR A 304 -2.67 -5.87 24.63
N THR A 305 -1.93 -6.90 24.25
CA THR A 305 -2.48 -8.26 24.09
C THR A 305 -1.49 -9.30 24.59
N ARG A 306 -1.82 -10.59 24.44
CA ARG A 306 -0.97 -11.70 24.88
C ARG A 306 -0.58 -12.57 23.68
N VAL A 307 0.67 -13.02 23.68
CA VAL A 307 1.17 -14.01 22.71
C VAL A 307 0.61 -15.38 23.05
N CYS A 308 -0.09 -15.98 22.10
CA CYS A 308 -0.59 -17.37 22.23
C CYS A 308 0.49 -18.36 21.81
N GLU A 309 1.09 -18.14 20.62
CA GLU A 309 2.08 -19.03 20.03
C GLU A 309 2.99 -18.25 19.07
N ILE A 310 4.17 -18.78 18.81
CA ILE A 310 5.08 -18.30 17.76
C ILE A 310 5.16 -19.37 16.68
N ILE A 311 4.58 -19.08 15.52
CA ILE A 311 4.59 -19.97 14.36
C ILE A 311 5.62 -19.51 13.33
N TRP A 312 6.17 -20.46 12.58
CA TRP A 312 7.11 -20.18 11.50
C TRP A 312 6.45 -20.32 10.15
N MET A 313 6.34 -19.21 9.43
CA MET A 313 5.82 -19.21 8.06
C MET A 313 6.97 -19.34 7.07
N VAL A 314 6.84 -20.29 6.15
CA VAL A 314 7.82 -20.50 5.07
C VAL A 314 7.36 -19.75 3.83
N GLY A 315 8.24 -18.87 3.30
CA GLY A 315 8.04 -18.17 2.05
C GLY A 315 8.41 -19.04 0.83
N ARG A 316 8.08 -18.55 -0.37
CA ARG A 316 8.40 -19.23 -1.65
C ARG A 316 9.89 -19.51 -1.87
N SER A 317 10.76 -18.68 -1.27
CA SER A 317 12.21 -18.83 -1.33
C SER A 317 12.79 -19.75 -0.25
N GLY A 318 11.94 -20.40 0.55
CA GLY A 318 12.38 -21.18 1.70
C GLY A 318 12.72 -20.35 2.95
N ARG A 319 12.73 -19.01 2.85
CA ARG A 319 12.97 -18.14 4.01
C ARG A 319 11.85 -18.32 5.02
N ARG A 320 12.24 -18.54 6.27
CA ARG A 320 11.32 -18.65 7.40
C ARG A 320 11.12 -17.29 8.06
N THR A 321 9.87 -16.97 8.36
CA THR A 321 9.49 -15.74 9.05
C THR A 321 8.70 -16.10 10.29
N PRO A 322 9.15 -15.71 11.51
CA PRO A 322 8.38 -15.94 12.72
C PRO A 322 7.19 -14.99 12.76
N VAL A 323 6.06 -15.50 13.20
CA VAL A 323 4.80 -14.78 13.37
C VAL A 323 4.25 -15.08 14.74
N ALA A 324 3.97 -14.08 15.56
CA ALA A 324 3.27 -14.23 16.81
C ALA A 324 1.76 -14.34 16.56
N GLU A 325 1.14 -15.44 17.01
CA GLU A 325 -0.30 -15.52 17.18
C GLU A 325 -0.67 -14.89 18.53
N LEU A 326 -1.66 -14.01 18.50
CA LEU A 326 -2.06 -13.18 19.62
C LEU A 326 -3.49 -13.50 20.05
N VAL A 327 -3.80 -13.27 21.31
CA VAL A 327 -5.20 -13.10 21.71
C VAL A 327 -5.76 -11.96 20.88
N PRO A 328 -6.88 -12.17 20.14
CA PRO A 328 -7.42 -11.14 19.27
C PRO A 328 -7.70 -9.84 20.02
N VAL A 329 -7.23 -8.72 19.49
CA VAL A 329 -7.43 -7.39 20.06
C VAL A 329 -7.93 -6.42 18.99
N HIS A 330 -8.83 -5.53 19.37
CA HIS A 330 -9.35 -4.47 18.48
C HIS A 330 -8.40 -3.29 18.50
N LEU A 331 -7.98 -2.85 17.32
CA LEU A 331 -7.02 -1.78 17.14
C LEU A 331 -7.30 -1.05 15.80
N GLY A 332 -7.49 0.27 15.81
CA GLY A 332 -7.73 1.07 14.59
C GLY A 332 -8.90 0.57 13.73
N GLY A 333 -9.95 0.01 14.34
CA GLY A 333 -11.13 -0.50 13.63
C GLY A 333 -10.96 -1.88 12.99
N VAL A 334 -9.83 -2.58 13.23
CA VAL A 334 -9.57 -3.95 12.78
C VAL A 334 -9.26 -4.87 13.97
N THR A 335 -9.49 -6.17 13.80
CA THR A 335 -9.11 -7.17 14.81
C THR A 335 -7.75 -7.74 14.46
N VAL A 336 -6.77 -7.49 15.32
CA VAL A 336 -5.41 -8.01 15.20
C VAL A 336 -5.28 -9.30 15.97
N SER A 337 -4.92 -10.40 15.29
CA SER A 337 -4.68 -11.72 15.87
C SER A 337 -3.31 -12.32 15.52
N ARG A 338 -2.56 -11.65 14.61
CA ARG A 338 -1.24 -12.10 14.17
C ARG A 338 -0.34 -10.90 13.90
N VAL A 339 0.93 -11.03 14.28
CA VAL A 339 1.96 -10.02 14.03
C VAL A 339 3.22 -10.69 13.51
N SER A 340 3.79 -10.15 12.44
CA SER A 340 5.10 -10.60 11.94
C SER A 340 6.21 -10.18 12.89
N LEU A 341 7.12 -11.09 13.18
CA LEU A 341 8.36 -10.81 13.93
C LEU A 341 9.56 -10.69 12.98
N HIS A 342 9.31 -10.44 11.69
CA HIS A 342 10.25 -10.15 10.61
C HIS A 342 11.29 -11.25 10.35
N ASN A 343 12.14 -11.57 11.32
CA ASN A 343 13.21 -12.55 11.18
C ASN A 343 13.65 -13.08 12.55
N GLU A 344 14.51 -14.09 12.54
CA GLU A 344 15.03 -14.76 13.74
C GLU A 344 15.86 -13.81 14.63
N ALA A 345 16.61 -12.88 14.04
CA ALA A 345 17.39 -11.91 14.81
C ALA A 345 16.47 -10.95 15.59
N GLU A 346 15.36 -10.52 15.00
CA GLU A 346 14.36 -9.69 15.66
C GLU A 346 13.62 -10.46 16.74
N LEU A 347 13.25 -11.73 16.48
CA LEU A 347 12.70 -12.62 17.50
C LEU A 347 13.63 -12.75 18.70
N GLY A 348 14.94 -12.94 18.45
CA GLY A 348 15.96 -13.01 19.50
C GLY A 348 16.14 -11.67 20.24
N ARG A 349 16.07 -10.54 19.54
CA ARG A 349 16.15 -9.20 20.15
C ARG A 349 14.99 -8.92 21.10
N LEU A 350 13.77 -9.28 20.69
CA LEU A 350 12.56 -9.11 21.48
C LEU A 350 12.49 -10.09 22.65
N ASP A 351 13.16 -11.23 22.55
CA ASP A 351 13.13 -12.32 23.54
C ASP A 351 11.70 -12.68 23.95
N ILE A 352 10.84 -12.83 22.95
CA ILE A 352 9.39 -13.04 23.11
C ILE A 352 9.05 -14.53 23.17
N ALA A 353 8.07 -14.88 24.01
CA ALA A 353 7.58 -16.24 24.14
C ALA A 353 6.06 -16.29 24.35
N PRO A 354 5.44 -17.46 24.14
CA PRO A 354 4.04 -17.67 24.47
C PRO A 354 3.72 -17.29 25.93
N GLY A 355 2.62 -16.58 26.13
CA GLY A 355 2.17 -16.06 27.41
C GLY A 355 2.61 -14.61 27.70
N ASP A 356 3.62 -14.09 27.02
CA ASP A 356 4.08 -12.71 27.21
C ASP A 356 2.99 -11.70 26.82
N GLN A 357 2.92 -10.59 27.58
CA GLN A 357 2.09 -9.44 27.25
C GLN A 357 2.90 -8.49 26.37
N VAL A 358 2.30 -8.09 25.25
CA VAL A 358 2.93 -7.26 24.22
C VAL A 358 2.05 -6.09 23.85
N VAL A 359 2.69 -4.99 23.50
CA VAL A 359 2.03 -3.84 22.88
C VAL A 359 2.15 -3.99 21.37
N VAL A 360 1.03 -3.90 20.69
CA VAL A 360 0.94 -3.89 19.23
C VAL A 360 0.42 -2.56 18.74
N GLU A 361 0.91 -2.12 17.59
CA GLU A 361 0.46 -0.92 16.89
C GLU A 361 0.06 -1.26 15.46
N LEU A 362 -0.75 -0.40 14.85
CA LEU A 362 -1.01 -0.44 13.41
C LEU A 362 -0.13 0.56 12.69
N VAL A 363 0.77 0.03 11.93
CA VAL A 363 1.68 0.79 11.10
C VAL A 363 0.98 1.19 9.80
N GLY A 364 0.91 2.51 9.53
CA GLY A 364 0.15 3.04 8.39
C GLY A 364 -1.34 2.65 8.44
N ASP A 365 -1.89 2.50 9.63
CA ASP A 365 -3.27 2.08 9.91
C ASP A 365 -3.67 0.71 9.31
N VAL A 366 -2.72 -0.09 8.86
CA VAL A 366 -3.00 -1.35 8.12
C VAL A 366 -2.22 -2.56 8.67
N ILE A 367 -0.93 -2.40 8.98
CA ILE A 367 -0.05 -3.54 9.30
C ILE A 367 0.20 -3.62 10.80
N PRO A 368 -0.21 -4.70 11.46
CA PRO A 368 0.11 -4.92 12.85
C PRO A 368 1.62 -5.12 13.03
N GLN A 369 2.21 -4.35 13.94
CA GLN A 369 3.60 -4.49 14.38
C GLN A 369 3.66 -4.65 15.89
N LEU A 370 4.62 -5.44 16.37
CA LEU A 370 4.91 -5.56 17.78
C LEU A 370 5.88 -4.45 18.18
N LEU A 371 5.45 -3.60 19.11
CA LEU A 371 6.22 -2.45 19.57
C LEU A 371 7.17 -2.86 20.72
N GLU A 372 6.64 -3.47 21.76
CA GLU A 372 7.40 -3.87 22.95
C GLU A 372 6.76 -5.02 23.72
N VAL A 373 7.55 -5.65 24.58
CA VAL A 373 7.11 -6.64 25.55
C VAL A 373 6.96 -5.97 26.91
N VAL A 374 5.73 -5.82 27.39
CA VAL A 374 5.40 -5.11 28.65
C VAL A 374 5.23 -6.04 29.85
N GLY A 375 5.03 -7.33 29.62
CA GLY A 375 4.92 -8.34 30.68
C GLY A 375 5.44 -9.68 30.21
N ARG A 376 6.31 -10.29 31.01
CA ARG A 376 6.88 -11.60 30.68
C ARG A 376 6.17 -12.70 31.45
N ALA A 377 5.77 -13.75 30.75
CA ALA A 377 5.25 -14.95 31.36
C ALA A 377 6.36 -15.69 32.12
N PRO A 378 6.03 -16.45 33.18
CA PRO A 378 7.00 -17.31 33.86
C PRO A 378 7.65 -18.26 32.84
N ARG A 379 8.95 -18.09 32.61
CA ARG A 379 9.73 -19.00 31.76
C ARG A 379 9.94 -20.29 32.55
N LYS A 380 9.39 -21.42 32.11
CA LYS A 380 9.93 -22.70 32.53
C LYS A 380 11.41 -22.71 32.11
N ALA A 381 12.33 -22.82 33.05
CA ALA A 381 13.73 -22.98 32.71
C ALA A 381 13.83 -24.09 31.67
N ALA A 382 14.11 -23.73 30.44
CA ALA A 382 14.33 -24.70 29.38
C ALA A 382 15.65 -25.39 29.72
N ALA A 383 15.58 -26.52 30.39
CA ALA A 383 16.72 -27.40 30.54
C ALA A 383 17.17 -27.77 29.13
N GLY A 384 18.23 -27.09 28.63
CA GLY A 384 18.98 -27.53 27.47
C GLY A 384 18.23 -27.64 26.13
N ALA A 385 17.21 -26.83 25.88
CA ALA A 385 16.66 -26.74 24.54
C ALA A 385 17.69 -26.00 23.64
N THR A 386 18.59 -26.79 23.08
CA THR A 386 19.32 -26.36 21.86
C THR A 386 18.26 -25.84 20.88
N PRO A 387 18.41 -24.63 20.28
CA PRO A 387 17.53 -24.21 19.22
C PRO A 387 17.46 -25.36 18.22
N VAL A 388 16.27 -25.90 17.98
CA VAL A 388 16.09 -26.93 16.96
C VAL A 388 16.48 -26.21 15.67
N GLN A 389 17.70 -26.42 15.21
CA GLN A 389 18.14 -26.04 13.88
C GLN A 389 17.32 -26.90 12.92
N VAL A 390 16.13 -26.41 12.60
CA VAL A 390 15.37 -26.99 11.49
C VAL A 390 16.21 -26.66 10.25
N PRO A 391 16.67 -27.66 9.50
CA PRO A 391 17.47 -27.43 8.31
C PRO A 391 16.73 -26.45 7.42
N VAL A 392 17.34 -25.31 7.10
CA VAL A 392 16.79 -24.39 6.08
C VAL A 392 16.93 -25.14 4.76
N PRO A 393 15.81 -25.55 4.14
CA PRO A 393 15.93 -26.23 2.85
C PRO A 393 16.68 -25.29 1.86
N PRO A 394 17.52 -25.83 0.98
CA PRO A 394 18.14 -25.02 -0.06
C PRO A 394 17.08 -24.20 -0.79
N LEU A 395 17.34 -22.91 -1.01
CA LEU A 395 16.38 -21.90 -1.46
C LEU A 395 15.65 -22.23 -2.78
N ASP A 396 16.07 -23.27 -3.53
CA ASP A 396 15.67 -23.50 -4.92
C ASP A 396 15.03 -24.84 -5.23
N ILE A 397 14.76 -25.72 -4.26
CA ILE A 397 14.51 -27.14 -4.57
C ILE A 397 13.06 -27.58 -4.48
N CYS A 398 12.20 -26.87 -3.74
CA CYS A 398 10.82 -27.29 -3.50
C CYS A 398 9.88 -26.98 -4.67
N LEU A 399 10.02 -27.71 -5.77
CA LEU A 399 9.16 -27.63 -6.96
C LEU A 399 8.00 -28.63 -6.93
N LYS A 400 8.06 -29.59 -5.99
CA LYS A 400 7.07 -30.66 -5.78
C LYS A 400 6.70 -30.73 -4.30
N ASP A 401 5.51 -31.28 -4.02
CA ASP A 401 5.11 -31.62 -2.64
C ASP A 401 5.95 -32.82 -2.16
N SER A 402 6.59 -32.63 -1.01
CA SER A 402 7.24 -33.68 -0.23
C SER A 402 7.21 -33.27 1.24
N ALA A 403 7.49 -34.22 2.15
CA ALA A 403 7.42 -33.95 3.59
C ALA A 403 8.28 -32.74 4.00
N ASP A 404 9.49 -32.60 3.44
CA ASP A 404 10.42 -31.52 3.79
C ASP A 404 10.17 -30.22 3.01
N CYS A 405 9.42 -30.28 1.91
CA CYS A 405 9.20 -29.17 0.99
C CYS A 405 7.78 -28.60 1.00
N ARG A 406 6.84 -29.25 1.65
CA ARG A 406 5.40 -28.93 1.56
C ARG A 406 5.09 -27.45 1.75
N GLU A 407 5.56 -26.85 2.82
CA GLU A 407 5.28 -25.45 3.13
C GLU A 407 5.85 -24.48 2.07
N GLN A 408 7.08 -24.72 1.61
CA GLN A 408 7.71 -23.92 0.56
C GLN A 408 7.00 -24.13 -0.79
N PHE A 409 6.63 -25.37 -1.10
CA PHE A 409 5.88 -25.68 -2.31
C PHE A 409 4.52 -24.97 -2.34
N ILE A 410 3.75 -25.03 -1.22
CA ILE A 410 2.48 -24.32 -1.09
C ILE A 410 2.68 -22.80 -1.29
N ALA A 411 3.72 -22.22 -0.69
CA ALA A 411 4.02 -20.80 -0.85
C ALA A 411 4.40 -20.45 -2.31
N ARG A 412 5.14 -21.31 -2.98
CA ARG A 412 5.49 -21.17 -4.41
C ARG A 412 4.26 -21.29 -5.30
N ALA A 413 3.42 -22.30 -5.08
CA ALA A 413 2.17 -22.49 -5.81
C ALA A 413 1.20 -21.31 -5.60
N ALA A 414 1.14 -20.76 -4.38
CA ALA A 414 0.35 -19.57 -4.09
C ALA A 414 0.84 -18.33 -4.85
N TYR A 415 2.15 -18.15 -4.99
CA TYR A 415 2.71 -17.09 -5.83
C TYR A 415 2.44 -17.34 -7.31
N PHE A 416 2.63 -18.57 -7.79
CA PHE A 416 2.38 -18.98 -9.17
C PHE A 416 0.95 -18.66 -9.61
N THR A 417 -0.03 -18.89 -8.73
CA THR A 417 -1.45 -18.65 -9.02
C THR A 417 -1.92 -17.22 -8.71
N SER A 418 -1.11 -16.40 -8.01
CA SER A 418 -1.45 -15.04 -7.62
C SER A 418 -1.59 -14.07 -8.81
N LYS A 419 -2.08 -12.86 -8.56
CA LYS A 419 -2.13 -11.77 -9.56
C LYS A 419 -0.76 -11.46 -10.17
N SER A 420 0.30 -11.57 -9.36
CA SER A 420 1.69 -11.38 -9.82
C SER A 420 2.26 -12.56 -10.62
N GLY A 421 1.58 -13.70 -10.58
CA GLY A 421 1.84 -14.87 -11.40
C GLY A 421 0.83 -14.98 -12.54
N LEU A 422 0.12 -16.11 -12.62
CA LEU A 422 -0.85 -16.38 -13.69
C LEU A 422 -2.22 -15.72 -13.47
N GLY A 423 -2.51 -15.20 -12.28
CA GLY A 423 -3.77 -14.52 -11.98
C GLY A 423 -4.97 -15.45 -11.83
N ILE A 424 -4.77 -16.67 -11.34
CA ILE A 424 -5.85 -17.66 -11.16
C ILE A 424 -6.71 -17.26 -9.96
N ALA A 425 -7.91 -16.74 -10.24
CA ALA A 425 -8.81 -16.30 -9.20
C ALA A 425 -9.32 -17.46 -8.32
N GLY A 426 -9.44 -17.19 -7.01
CA GLY A 426 -10.02 -18.14 -6.06
C GLY A 426 -9.06 -19.24 -5.58
N LEU A 427 -7.77 -19.17 -5.88
CA LEU A 427 -6.75 -20.14 -5.47
C LEU A 427 -5.67 -19.49 -4.57
N GLY A 428 -6.07 -19.09 -3.38
CA GLY A 428 -5.15 -18.58 -2.35
C GLY A 428 -4.47 -19.70 -1.57
N ARG A 429 -3.47 -19.33 -0.72
CA ARG A 429 -2.63 -20.25 0.07
C ARG A 429 -3.46 -21.32 0.82
N SER A 430 -4.50 -20.93 1.54
CA SER A 430 -5.32 -21.85 2.34
C SER A 430 -6.04 -22.90 1.47
N ARG A 431 -6.52 -22.53 0.30
CA ARG A 431 -7.16 -23.47 -0.65
C ARG A 431 -6.13 -24.39 -1.31
N LEU A 432 -4.96 -23.86 -1.66
CA LEU A 432 -3.85 -24.65 -2.19
C LEU A 432 -3.38 -25.69 -1.17
N GLN A 433 -3.25 -25.31 0.09
CA GLN A 433 -2.88 -26.22 1.17
C GLN A 433 -3.84 -27.41 1.21
N LYS A 434 -5.15 -27.19 1.19
CA LYS A 434 -6.15 -28.26 1.20
C LYS A 434 -6.03 -29.19 -0.02
N LEU A 435 -5.74 -28.64 -1.20
CA LEU A 435 -5.57 -29.42 -2.43
C LEU A 435 -4.27 -30.25 -2.41
N VAL A 436 -3.20 -29.71 -1.84
CA VAL A 436 -1.93 -30.41 -1.63
C VAL A 436 -2.10 -31.52 -0.60
N GLU A 437 -2.72 -31.24 0.54
CA GLU A 437 -3.03 -32.24 1.58
C GLU A 437 -3.92 -33.38 1.09
N ALA A 438 -4.87 -33.06 0.18
CA ALA A 438 -5.71 -34.05 -0.50
C ALA A 438 -4.98 -34.82 -1.62
N GLY A 439 -3.70 -34.52 -1.88
CA GLY A 439 -2.88 -35.16 -2.92
C GLY A 439 -3.31 -34.81 -4.36
N LEU A 440 -4.19 -33.84 -4.55
CA LEU A 440 -4.65 -33.39 -5.87
C LEU A 440 -3.64 -32.47 -6.57
N VAL A 441 -2.78 -31.78 -5.81
CA VAL A 441 -1.73 -30.91 -6.30
C VAL A 441 -0.40 -31.40 -5.75
N ARG A 442 0.41 -31.98 -6.60
CA ARG A 442 1.73 -32.55 -6.25
C ARG A 442 2.90 -31.75 -6.80
N ASP A 443 2.66 -31.03 -7.89
CA ASP A 443 3.57 -30.12 -8.60
C ASP A 443 2.76 -29.02 -9.30
N LEU A 444 3.42 -28.03 -9.88
CA LEU A 444 2.73 -26.91 -10.54
C LEU A 444 1.96 -27.36 -11.80
N PRO A 445 2.43 -28.27 -12.66
CA PRO A 445 1.67 -28.78 -13.77
C PRO A 445 0.34 -29.46 -13.36
N SER A 446 0.30 -30.18 -12.25
CA SER A 446 -0.90 -30.89 -11.77
C SER A 446 -2.07 -29.95 -11.43
N LEU A 447 -1.80 -28.65 -11.19
CA LEU A 447 -2.86 -27.64 -11.04
C LEU A 447 -3.80 -27.60 -12.25
N PHE A 448 -3.27 -27.76 -13.46
CA PHE A 448 -4.04 -27.69 -14.71
C PHE A 448 -4.79 -28.99 -15.03
N LEU A 449 -4.55 -30.05 -14.26
CA LEU A 449 -5.23 -31.34 -14.39
C LEU A 449 -6.41 -31.48 -13.41
N LEU A 450 -6.67 -30.47 -12.56
CA LEU A 450 -7.73 -30.50 -11.56
C LEU A 450 -9.13 -30.63 -12.21
N LYS A 451 -9.90 -31.63 -11.76
CA LYS A 451 -11.27 -31.85 -12.14
C LYS A 451 -12.22 -31.30 -11.08
N ALA A 452 -13.33 -30.71 -11.52
CA ALA A 452 -14.29 -30.06 -10.62
C ALA A 452 -14.82 -31.03 -9.54
N ASP A 453 -15.13 -32.26 -9.91
CA ASP A 453 -15.67 -33.26 -8.99
C ASP A 453 -14.66 -33.67 -7.91
N ALA A 454 -13.38 -33.81 -8.31
CA ALA A 454 -12.31 -34.11 -7.36
C ALA A 454 -12.07 -32.96 -6.39
N VAL A 455 -12.11 -31.71 -6.87
CA VAL A 455 -11.98 -30.51 -6.03
C VAL A 455 -13.18 -30.35 -5.10
N ALA A 456 -14.41 -30.63 -5.57
CA ALA A 456 -15.63 -30.55 -4.76
C ALA A 456 -15.66 -31.56 -3.61
N ALA A 457 -14.94 -32.67 -3.73
CA ALA A 457 -14.80 -33.68 -2.68
C ALA A 457 -13.87 -33.25 -1.53
N VAL A 458 -13.07 -32.19 -1.71
CA VAL A 458 -12.16 -31.69 -0.67
C VAL A 458 -12.92 -30.83 0.34
N PRO A 459 -12.79 -31.06 1.65
CA PRO A 459 -13.48 -30.27 2.67
C PRO A 459 -13.21 -28.76 2.53
N GLY A 460 -14.31 -27.97 2.47
CA GLY A 460 -14.26 -26.51 2.29
C GLY A 460 -14.34 -26.04 0.82
N PHE A 461 -14.57 -26.97 -0.12
CA PHE A 461 -14.99 -26.67 -1.48
C PHE A 461 -16.43 -27.16 -1.69
N GLY A 462 -17.28 -26.31 -2.28
CA GLY A 462 -18.61 -26.72 -2.77
C GLY A 462 -18.56 -26.92 -4.29
N ALA A 463 -19.55 -27.62 -4.85
CA ALA A 463 -19.63 -27.92 -6.29
C ALA A 463 -19.52 -26.68 -7.19
N GLU A 464 -20.14 -25.56 -6.80
CA GLU A 464 -20.07 -24.31 -7.57
C GLU A 464 -18.68 -23.66 -7.48
N SER A 465 -18.09 -23.61 -6.27
CA SER A 465 -16.74 -23.04 -6.08
C SER A 465 -15.68 -23.88 -6.80
N ALA A 466 -15.82 -25.18 -6.84
CA ALA A 466 -14.94 -26.09 -7.57
C ALA A 466 -15.06 -25.87 -9.09
N ARG A 467 -16.27 -25.74 -9.63
CA ARG A 467 -16.49 -25.42 -11.05
C ARG A 467 -15.91 -24.07 -11.43
N ARG A 468 -16.12 -23.02 -10.62
CA ARG A 468 -15.52 -21.70 -10.85
C ARG A 468 -14.00 -21.73 -10.81
N LEU A 469 -13.42 -22.45 -9.85
CA LEU A 469 -11.96 -22.60 -9.73
C LEU A 469 -11.37 -23.32 -10.96
N THR A 470 -11.92 -24.47 -11.35
CA THR A 470 -11.41 -25.21 -12.51
C THR A 470 -11.61 -24.46 -13.83
N ALA A 471 -12.67 -23.65 -13.95
CA ALA A 471 -12.84 -22.73 -15.07
C ALA A 471 -11.77 -21.62 -15.09
N ALA A 472 -11.44 -21.02 -13.93
CA ALA A 472 -10.39 -20.02 -13.82
C ALA A 472 -8.99 -20.60 -14.16
N ILE A 473 -8.69 -21.83 -13.72
CA ILE A 473 -7.46 -22.54 -14.07
C ILE A 473 -7.41 -22.78 -15.59
N ARG A 474 -8.49 -23.24 -16.18
CA ARG A 474 -8.58 -23.48 -17.62
C ARG A 474 -8.42 -22.19 -18.44
N ALA A 475 -8.99 -21.08 -17.99
CA ALA A 475 -8.80 -19.78 -18.63
C ALA A 475 -7.33 -19.30 -18.57
N ALA A 476 -6.57 -19.74 -17.57
CA ALA A 476 -5.15 -19.42 -17.40
C ALA A 476 -4.20 -20.46 -18.02
N SER A 477 -4.69 -21.44 -18.79
CA SER A 477 -3.88 -22.56 -19.33
C SER A 477 -3.10 -22.23 -20.61
N HIS A 478 -3.26 -21.03 -21.17
CA HIS A 478 -2.52 -20.57 -22.34
C HIS A 478 -1.85 -19.20 -22.08
N PRO A 479 -0.97 -19.11 -21.09
CA PRO A 479 -0.26 -17.88 -20.82
C PRO A 479 0.88 -17.70 -21.81
N ASP A 480 1.38 -16.46 -21.94
CA ASP A 480 2.68 -16.22 -22.54
C ASP A 480 3.77 -16.98 -21.75
N SER A 481 4.71 -17.63 -22.46
CA SER A 481 5.77 -18.43 -21.84
C SER A 481 6.66 -17.62 -20.90
N PHE A 482 6.97 -16.36 -21.20
CA PHE A 482 7.74 -15.47 -20.33
C PHE A 482 6.96 -15.11 -19.05
N ARG A 483 5.64 -14.96 -19.15
CA ARG A 483 4.78 -14.78 -17.99
C ARG A 483 4.76 -16.04 -17.11
N THR A 484 4.73 -17.21 -17.70
CA THR A 484 4.82 -18.49 -16.96
C THR A 484 6.13 -18.57 -16.18
N VAL A 485 7.27 -18.23 -16.82
CA VAL A 485 8.58 -18.18 -16.15
C VAL A 485 8.59 -17.17 -15.01
N THR A 486 7.99 -15.99 -15.21
CA THR A 486 7.83 -15.00 -14.14
C THR A 486 7.04 -15.56 -12.97
N ALA A 487 5.95 -16.29 -13.26
CA ALA A 487 5.09 -16.91 -12.26
C ALA A 487 5.79 -18.00 -11.45
N LEU A 488 6.81 -18.68 -11.98
CA LEU A 488 7.62 -19.65 -11.22
C LEU A 488 8.35 -18.99 -10.05
N GLY A 489 8.55 -17.68 -10.08
CA GLY A 489 9.19 -16.94 -9.00
C GLY A 489 10.63 -17.32 -8.76
N ILE A 490 11.39 -17.55 -9.84
CA ILE A 490 12.81 -17.90 -9.80
C ILE A 490 13.58 -16.78 -9.10
N PRO A 491 14.42 -17.08 -8.08
CA PRO A 491 15.20 -16.07 -7.38
C PRO A 491 16.07 -15.24 -8.32
N GLY A 492 16.08 -13.92 -8.15
CA GLY A 492 16.84 -13.00 -9.02
C GLY A 492 16.21 -12.72 -10.39
N VAL A 493 15.05 -13.31 -10.71
CA VAL A 493 14.31 -13.09 -11.95
C VAL A 493 13.04 -12.30 -11.67
N GLY A 494 13.04 -11.02 -12.01
CA GLY A 494 11.90 -10.12 -11.80
C GLY A 494 11.02 -9.95 -13.04
N PRO A 495 9.76 -9.45 -12.88
CA PRO A 495 8.85 -9.21 -14.01
C PRO A 495 9.46 -8.29 -15.08
N LYS A 496 10.16 -7.22 -14.69
CA LYS A 496 10.79 -6.27 -15.62
C LYS A 496 11.87 -6.94 -16.48
N SER A 497 12.77 -7.74 -15.85
CA SER A 497 13.80 -8.46 -16.61
C SER A 497 13.16 -9.46 -17.56
N MET A 498 12.09 -10.15 -17.15
CA MET A 498 11.39 -11.08 -18.05
C MET A 498 10.68 -10.35 -19.19
N GLU A 499 10.11 -9.18 -18.97
CA GLU A 499 9.54 -8.34 -20.03
C GLU A 499 10.61 -7.87 -21.03
N HIS A 500 11.80 -7.48 -20.55
CA HIS A 500 12.91 -7.12 -21.42
C HIS A 500 13.39 -8.33 -22.22
N LEU A 501 13.54 -9.50 -21.59
CA LEU A 501 13.94 -10.73 -22.28
C LEU A 501 12.90 -11.16 -23.32
N ALA A 502 11.61 -10.99 -23.06
CA ALA A 502 10.55 -11.26 -24.03
C ALA A 502 10.62 -10.37 -25.28
N ARG A 503 11.20 -9.17 -25.18
CA ARG A 503 11.46 -8.30 -26.35
C ARG A 503 12.72 -8.69 -27.12
N GLN A 504 13.68 -9.37 -26.48
CA GLN A 504 14.97 -9.74 -27.07
C GLN A 504 14.94 -11.14 -27.67
N PHE A 505 14.13 -12.06 -27.14
CA PHE A 505 14.04 -13.44 -27.56
C PHE A 505 12.64 -13.76 -28.08
N ALA A 506 12.55 -14.33 -29.27
CA ALA A 506 11.27 -14.67 -29.91
C ALA A 506 10.48 -15.76 -29.17
N SER A 507 11.14 -16.57 -28.35
CA SER A 507 10.53 -17.65 -27.56
C SER A 507 11.38 -18.00 -26.35
N LEU A 508 10.78 -18.74 -25.40
CA LEU A 508 11.54 -19.31 -24.28
C LEU A 508 12.64 -20.26 -24.77
N ASP A 509 12.38 -21.05 -25.82
CA ASP A 509 13.39 -21.96 -26.39
C ASP A 509 14.58 -21.19 -26.95
N ALA A 510 14.35 -20.06 -27.60
CA ALA A 510 15.40 -19.17 -28.05
C ALA A 510 16.27 -18.65 -26.90
N LEU A 511 15.63 -18.27 -25.77
CA LEU A 511 16.35 -17.87 -24.56
C LEU A 511 17.15 -19.02 -23.94
N LEU A 512 16.54 -20.20 -23.83
CA LEU A 512 17.21 -21.39 -23.25
C LEU A 512 18.39 -21.89 -24.12
N GLY A 513 18.30 -21.75 -25.45
CA GLY A 513 19.36 -22.10 -26.42
C GLY A 513 20.39 -20.99 -26.65
N ALA A 514 20.22 -19.80 -26.11
CA ALA A 514 21.12 -18.67 -26.36
C ALA A 514 22.56 -18.94 -25.87
N GLY A 515 23.56 -18.62 -26.70
CA GLY A 515 24.98 -18.69 -26.34
C GLY A 515 25.41 -17.56 -25.39
N GLU A 516 26.58 -17.73 -24.74
CA GLU A 516 27.13 -16.70 -23.84
C GLU A 516 27.36 -15.35 -24.53
N GLU A 517 27.76 -15.37 -25.83
CA GLU A 517 27.94 -14.15 -26.62
C GLU A 517 26.63 -13.33 -26.71
N GLN A 518 25.51 -14.00 -26.96
CA GLN A 518 24.19 -13.36 -27.03
C GLN A 518 23.74 -12.80 -25.67
N LEU A 519 24.14 -13.44 -24.58
CA LEU A 519 23.80 -12.99 -23.23
C LEU A 519 24.68 -11.84 -22.75
N THR A 520 25.91 -11.70 -23.22
CA THR A 520 26.84 -10.64 -22.83
C THR A 520 26.48 -9.28 -23.42
N VAL A 521 25.79 -9.23 -24.55
CA VAL A 521 25.31 -7.97 -25.14
C VAL A 521 24.08 -7.38 -24.45
N LEU A 522 23.43 -8.17 -23.60
CA LEU A 522 22.30 -7.68 -22.79
C LEU A 522 22.75 -6.74 -21.67
N ALA A 523 21.84 -5.88 -21.20
CA ALA A 523 22.08 -5.12 -19.98
C ALA A 523 22.44 -6.07 -18.81
N ALA A 524 23.30 -5.64 -17.89
CA ALA A 524 23.84 -6.51 -16.83
C ALA A 524 22.76 -7.22 -15.97
N SER A 525 21.64 -6.54 -15.70
CA SER A 525 20.49 -7.12 -14.98
C SER A 525 19.80 -8.22 -15.78
N ASP A 526 19.61 -8.02 -17.08
CA ASP A 526 18.89 -8.92 -17.99
C ASP A 526 19.76 -10.12 -18.34
N SER A 527 21.06 -9.90 -18.55
CA SER A 527 22.06 -10.96 -18.72
C SER A 527 22.11 -11.91 -17.51
N ARG A 528 22.08 -11.36 -16.29
CA ARG A 528 22.02 -12.16 -15.06
C ARG A 528 20.71 -12.95 -14.97
N ALA A 529 19.57 -12.31 -15.24
CA ALA A 529 18.28 -12.96 -15.23
C ALA A 529 18.21 -14.09 -16.28
N ALA A 530 18.69 -13.86 -17.50
CA ALA A 530 18.75 -14.86 -18.57
C ALA A 530 19.58 -16.09 -18.16
N ARG A 531 20.78 -15.87 -17.61
CA ARG A 531 21.62 -16.98 -17.11
C ARG A 531 20.92 -17.75 -15.98
N THR A 532 20.24 -17.04 -15.07
CA THR A 532 19.50 -17.66 -13.96
C THR A 532 18.35 -18.52 -14.48
N VAL A 533 17.57 -18.04 -15.45
CA VAL A 533 16.48 -18.80 -16.09
C VAL A 533 17.04 -20.05 -16.78
N ARG A 534 18.11 -19.91 -17.56
CA ARG A 534 18.78 -21.06 -18.20
C ARG A 534 19.26 -22.09 -17.18
N SER A 535 20.00 -21.66 -16.17
CA SER A 535 20.48 -22.52 -15.08
C SER A 535 19.36 -23.26 -14.39
N PHE A 536 18.25 -22.57 -14.10
CA PHE A 536 17.07 -23.17 -13.50
C PHE A 536 16.49 -24.29 -14.37
N PHE A 537 16.26 -24.05 -15.66
CA PHE A 537 15.70 -25.06 -16.56
C PHE A 537 16.71 -26.16 -17.00
N HIS A 538 18.01 -25.98 -16.71
CA HIS A 538 19.00 -27.04 -16.84
C HIS A 538 19.12 -27.93 -15.59
N SER A 539 18.55 -27.52 -14.46
CA SER A 539 18.46 -28.38 -13.28
C SER A 539 17.46 -29.52 -13.48
N SER A 540 17.64 -30.64 -12.77
CA SER A 540 16.71 -31.78 -12.86
C SER A 540 15.25 -31.40 -12.60
N GLY A 541 15.00 -30.64 -11.54
CA GLY A 541 13.66 -30.16 -11.20
C GLY A 541 13.07 -29.19 -12.22
N GLY A 542 13.90 -28.30 -12.78
CA GLY A 542 13.49 -27.37 -13.83
C GLY A 542 13.15 -28.08 -15.13
N GLN A 543 13.91 -29.10 -15.51
CA GLN A 543 13.62 -29.95 -16.69
C GLN A 543 12.30 -30.72 -16.54
N GLU A 544 12.06 -31.30 -15.36
CA GLU A 544 10.81 -32.00 -15.10
C GLU A 544 9.60 -31.05 -15.20
N LEU A 545 9.71 -29.84 -14.66
CA LEU A 545 8.68 -28.81 -14.79
C LEU A 545 8.45 -28.42 -16.25
N LEU A 546 9.52 -28.18 -17.00
CA LEU A 546 9.46 -27.83 -18.42
C LEU A 546 8.73 -28.91 -19.23
N VAL A 547 9.10 -30.16 -19.02
CA VAL A 547 8.45 -31.32 -19.68
C VAL A 547 6.98 -31.41 -19.26
N GLY A 548 6.67 -31.23 -17.97
CA GLY A 548 5.30 -31.24 -17.45
C GLY A 548 4.42 -30.17 -18.11
N PHE A 549 4.90 -28.93 -18.18
CA PHE A 549 4.17 -27.82 -18.80
C PHE A 549 4.05 -27.98 -20.31
N ARG A 550 5.07 -28.46 -21.01
CA ARG A 550 5.02 -28.73 -22.46
C ARG A 550 3.99 -29.80 -22.83
N LYS A 551 3.89 -30.87 -22.03
CA LYS A 551 2.84 -31.90 -22.21
C LYS A 551 1.42 -31.33 -22.12
N LEU A 552 1.25 -30.22 -21.42
CA LEU A 552 -0.03 -29.53 -21.24
C LEU A 552 -0.23 -28.36 -22.21
N GLY A 553 0.75 -28.05 -23.05
CA GLY A 553 0.71 -26.92 -23.98
C GLY A 553 0.79 -25.55 -23.29
N ILE A 554 1.40 -25.47 -22.12
CA ILE A 554 1.53 -24.25 -21.32
C ILE A 554 2.88 -23.54 -21.57
N LEU A 555 3.94 -24.28 -21.88
CA LEU A 555 5.26 -23.80 -22.30
C LEU A 555 5.70 -24.49 -23.57
#